data_9ae7ebad54116c6d23685c89843c3443
#
_entry.id   9ae7ebad54116c6d23685c89843c3443
#
_cell.length_a   1.000
_cell.length_b   1.000
_cell.length_c   1.000
_cell.angle_alpha   90.00
_cell.angle_beta   90.00
_cell.angle_gamma   90.00
#
_symmetry.space_group_name_H-M   'P 1'
#
loop_
_entity.id
_entity.type
_entity.pdbx_description
1 polymer ?
#
loop_
_entity_poly.entity_id
_entity_poly.type
_entity_poly.pdbx_seq_one_letter_code
_entity_poly.pdbx_strand_id
1 'polypeptide(L)'
;MKRFNEFLTEADANLHMTHLEDAVLDGGVKGTRNVINYIRNIRDMLSGNTSAPVSLTTKWDGAPAIFAGTDPSDGKFFVAKKGVFNKTPKLYKTDAEIDNDLSGELNSKFKVALKEFAKLGIEGVVQGDFLYTNDDLKAETIDGESCVTFHPNTIVYAVPKTSDLGKKISGSKIGVVWHTTYAGSTLETMSASFGQAISTKLNNTKSVWHVDATFEDKSGTATMTKAETDSLTAMLSKAGSLFRKVDAKILNELGTNADLNQKINTFINSKVREGQRIGSVKPFVTDLQRYIQQYYQKEADKRKTPAGKKTQMDKATATLQIFADPKNKAKLEAIFTLYDLLVDMKYVIIDKLNKVEGIKTLLKTTKGFEVTGQEGFVAIDHYGKNALKIVDRMGFSLANFSDKYIKGWQK
;
A
#
# COMPACT_ATOMS: atom_id res chain seq x y z
N MET A 1 -0.71 -32.60 0.37
CA MET A 1 -0.40 -31.18 0.70
C MET A 1 -0.66 -30.37 -0.57
N LYS A 2 -1.82 -29.76 -0.71
CA LYS A 2 -2.09 -28.83 -1.83
C LYS A 2 -1.30 -27.56 -1.58
N ARG A 3 -0.52 -27.14 -2.58
CA ARG A 3 0.38 -25.98 -2.49
C ARG A 3 -0.43 -24.69 -2.46
N PHE A 4 0.07 -23.66 -1.81
CA PHE A 4 -0.45 -22.31 -1.66
C PHE A 4 -0.79 -21.60 -3.00
N ASN A 5 -0.35 -22.13 -4.11
CA ASN A 5 -0.52 -21.59 -5.47
C ASN A 5 -1.95 -21.70 -6.04
N GLU A 6 -2.92 -22.33 -5.34
CA GLU A 6 -4.29 -22.51 -5.85
C GLU A 6 -5.26 -21.38 -5.47
N PHE A 7 -4.78 -20.30 -4.81
CA PHE A 7 -5.60 -19.14 -4.46
C PHE A 7 -5.36 -17.89 -5.33
N LEU A 8 -4.40 -17.95 -6.25
CA LEU A 8 -4.19 -16.90 -7.24
C LEU A 8 -4.77 -17.40 -8.56
N THR A 9 -6.02 -17.09 -8.82
CA THR A 9 -6.61 -17.26 -10.16
C THR A 9 -6.02 -16.20 -11.10
N GLU A 10 -6.04 -16.46 -12.42
CA GLU A 10 -5.46 -15.60 -13.47
C GLU A 10 -5.90 -14.11 -13.45
N ALA A 11 -6.88 -13.74 -12.60
CA ALA A 11 -7.29 -12.36 -12.34
C ALA A 11 -6.37 -11.59 -11.37
N ASP A 12 -5.37 -12.24 -10.77
CA ASP A 12 -4.59 -11.71 -9.64
C ASP A 12 -3.35 -10.88 -10.02
N ALA A 13 -3.10 -10.68 -11.31
CA ALA A 13 -2.00 -9.79 -11.77
C ALA A 13 -2.18 -8.31 -11.34
N ASN A 14 -3.37 -7.96 -10.86
CA ASN A 14 -3.76 -6.61 -10.40
C ASN A 14 -4.05 -6.53 -8.88
N LEU A 15 -3.46 -7.39 -8.06
CA LEU A 15 -3.71 -7.42 -6.62
C LEU A 15 -3.36 -6.08 -5.96
N HIS A 16 -4.39 -5.44 -5.42
CA HIS A 16 -4.18 -4.44 -4.39
C HIS A 16 -3.59 -5.13 -3.17
N MET A 17 -2.35 -4.79 -2.83
CA MET A 17 -1.72 -5.29 -1.61
C MET A 17 -2.62 -5.01 -0.41
N THR A 18 -2.88 -6.03 0.40
CA THR A 18 -3.69 -5.95 1.63
C THR A 18 -2.88 -5.24 2.73
N HIS A 19 -3.54 -4.42 3.55
CA HIS A 19 -2.92 -3.93 4.77
C HIS A 19 -2.61 -5.08 5.70
N LEU A 20 -1.51 -4.97 6.46
CA LEU A 20 -1.03 -6.03 7.34
C LEU A 20 -2.15 -6.55 8.26
N GLU A 21 -2.89 -5.66 8.89
CA GLU A 21 -3.99 -6.00 9.79
C GLU A 21 -5.21 -6.59 9.08
N ASP A 22 -5.51 -6.14 7.86
CA ASP A 22 -6.69 -6.62 7.11
C ASP A 22 -6.54 -8.08 6.69
N ALA A 23 -5.30 -8.57 6.54
CA ALA A 23 -5.04 -9.99 6.27
C ALA A 23 -5.59 -10.94 7.36
N VAL A 24 -5.86 -10.44 8.58
CA VAL A 24 -6.57 -11.19 9.63
C VAL A 24 -8.00 -11.49 9.22
N LEU A 25 -8.69 -10.46 8.72
CA LEU A 25 -10.10 -10.54 8.32
C LEU A 25 -10.27 -11.25 6.98
N ASP A 26 -9.36 -11.00 6.03
CA ASP A 26 -9.43 -11.56 4.68
C ASP A 26 -8.97 -13.03 4.64
N GLY A 27 -7.96 -13.37 5.42
CA GLY A 27 -7.31 -14.70 5.41
C GLY A 27 -7.64 -15.60 6.61
N GLY A 28 -8.48 -15.14 7.54
CA GLY A 28 -8.88 -15.92 8.70
C GLY A 28 -7.70 -16.41 9.54
N VAL A 29 -7.76 -17.67 9.99
CA VAL A 29 -6.69 -18.31 10.79
C VAL A 29 -5.34 -18.28 10.06
N LYS A 30 -5.33 -18.52 8.75
CA LYS A 30 -4.10 -18.53 7.94
C LYS A 30 -3.53 -17.12 7.80
N GLY A 31 -4.38 -16.14 7.46
CA GLY A 31 -4.00 -14.74 7.36
C GLY A 31 -3.43 -14.23 8.68
N THR A 32 -4.10 -14.50 9.79
CA THR A 32 -3.62 -14.09 11.13
C THR A 32 -2.25 -14.68 11.45
N ARG A 33 -2.04 -15.98 11.18
CA ARG A 33 -0.74 -16.62 11.38
C ARG A 33 0.35 -15.97 10.54
N ASN A 34 0.03 -15.63 9.29
CA ASN A 34 0.97 -14.96 8.39
C ASN A 34 1.34 -13.58 8.92
N VAL A 35 0.39 -12.77 9.37
CA VAL A 35 0.65 -11.45 9.95
C VAL A 35 1.58 -11.55 11.17
N ILE A 36 1.30 -12.46 12.10
CA ILE A 36 2.16 -12.65 13.29
C ILE A 36 3.58 -13.05 12.87
N ASN A 37 3.72 -13.92 11.87
CA ASN A 37 5.04 -14.32 11.34
C ASN A 37 5.74 -13.17 10.62
N TYR A 38 5.03 -12.36 9.84
CA TYR A 38 5.62 -11.16 9.21
C TYR A 38 6.17 -10.20 10.26
N ILE A 39 5.39 -9.86 11.29
CA ILE A 39 5.84 -8.98 12.37
C ILE A 39 7.06 -9.56 13.09
N ARG A 40 7.08 -10.88 13.34
CA ARG A 40 8.24 -11.55 13.94
C ARG A 40 9.48 -11.42 13.06
N ASN A 41 9.35 -11.69 11.76
CA ASN A 41 10.46 -11.62 10.82
C ASN A 41 10.99 -10.19 10.68
N ILE A 42 10.10 -9.18 10.68
CA ILE A 42 10.50 -7.77 10.66
C ILE A 42 11.24 -7.41 11.96
N ARG A 43 10.75 -7.82 13.13
CA ARG A 43 11.47 -7.64 14.40
C ARG A 43 12.87 -8.24 14.34
N ASP A 44 13.00 -9.48 13.86
CA ASP A 44 14.28 -10.18 13.75
C ASP A 44 15.23 -9.45 12.80
N MET A 45 14.74 -8.98 11.66
CA MET A 45 15.49 -8.15 10.72
C MET A 45 15.96 -6.84 11.37
N LEU A 46 15.04 -6.11 12.02
CA LEU A 46 15.35 -4.82 12.68
C LEU A 46 16.22 -5.00 13.93
N SER A 47 16.32 -6.19 14.50
CA SER A 47 17.28 -6.51 15.57
C SER A 47 18.67 -6.94 15.08
N GLY A 48 18.92 -6.85 13.75
CA GLY A 48 20.20 -7.15 13.13
C GLY A 48 20.36 -8.57 12.61
N ASN A 49 19.29 -9.39 12.56
CA ASN A 49 19.33 -10.71 11.96
C ASN A 49 19.22 -10.62 10.43
N THR A 50 20.34 -10.66 9.75
CA THR A 50 20.43 -10.57 8.29
C THR A 50 19.85 -11.78 7.53
N SER A 51 19.55 -12.87 8.25
CA SER A 51 18.92 -14.08 7.69
C SER A 51 17.39 -14.07 7.83
N ALA A 52 16.79 -12.98 8.29
CA ALA A 52 15.34 -12.87 8.41
C ALA A 52 14.66 -13.03 7.02
N PRO A 53 13.62 -13.89 6.90
CA PRO A 53 13.01 -14.20 5.60
C PRO A 53 11.98 -13.15 5.16
N VAL A 54 12.32 -11.87 5.31
CA VAL A 54 11.51 -10.72 4.92
C VAL A 54 12.42 -9.60 4.45
N SER A 55 11.97 -8.87 3.42
CA SER A 55 12.55 -7.60 3.02
C SER A 55 11.53 -6.49 3.16
N LEU A 56 12.00 -5.26 3.32
CA LEU A 56 11.16 -4.07 3.38
C LEU A 56 11.41 -3.18 2.18
N THR A 57 10.34 -2.56 1.68
CA THR A 57 10.43 -1.45 0.74
C THR A 57 9.73 -0.23 1.31
N THR A 58 10.25 0.95 1.02
CA THR A 58 9.56 2.22 1.32
C THR A 58 8.40 2.38 0.34
N LYS A 59 7.21 2.66 0.86
CA LYS A 59 6.08 3.01 0.02
C LYS A 59 6.12 4.51 -0.25
N TRP A 60 6.52 4.86 -1.47
CA TRP A 60 6.52 6.24 -1.92
C TRP A 60 5.10 6.71 -2.27
N ASP A 61 4.81 7.96 -2.00
CA ASP A 61 3.52 8.58 -2.35
C ASP A 61 3.57 9.15 -3.78
N GLY A 62 3.96 8.32 -4.74
CA GLY A 62 4.02 8.69 -6.15
C GLY A 62 2.68 8.54 -6.86
N ALA A 63 2.45 9.35 -7.89
CA ALA A 63 1.26 9.28 -8.73
C ALA A 63 1.53 9.83 -10.13
N PRO A 64 1.03 9.17 -11.17
CA PRO A 64 0.35 7.86 -11.16
C PRO A 64 1.31 6.68 -10.97
N ALA A 65 0.77 5.48 -10.69
CA ALA A 65 1.52 4.26 -10.93
C ALA A 65 1.77 4.13 -12.44
N ILE A 66 3.03 3.85 -12.82
CA ILE A 66 3.45 3.73 -14.20
C ILE A 66 4.05 2.36 -14.48
N PHE A 67 3.71 1.80 -15.61
CA PHE A 67 4.30 0.59 -16.15
C PHE A 67 5.16 0.95 -17.36
N ALA A 68 6.32 0.30 -17.47
CA ALA A 68 7.22 0.49 -18.60
C ALA A 68 7.87 -0.85 -18.97
N GLY A 69 8.09 -1.09 -20.24
CA GLY A 69 8.71 -2.33 -20.67
C GLY A 69 8.62 -2.58 -22.17
N THR A 70 8.88 -3.83 -22.52
CA THR A 70 8.81 -4.31 -23.90
C THR A 70 7.60 -5.20 -24.08
N ASP A 71 6.76 -4.89 -25.06
CA ASP A 71 5.62 -5.74 -25.42
C ASP A 71 6.11 -7.06 -26.03
N PRO A 72 5.83 -8.21 -25.42
CA PRO A 72 6.30 -9.48 -25.92
C PRO A 72 5.70 -9.85 -27.30
N SER A 73 4.62 -9.20 -27.72
CA SER A 73 3.95 -9.49 -28.99
C SER A 73 4.65 -8.88 -30.21
N ASP A 74 5.30 -7.71 -30.06
CA ASP A 74 5.93 -6.99 -31.19
C ASP A 74 7.33 -6.44 -30.88
N GLY A 75 7.84 -6.65 -29.67
CA GLY A 75 9.17 -6.22 -29.25
C GLY A 75 9.33 -4.72 -29.06
N LYS A 76 8.25 -3.92 -29.12
CA LYS A 76 8.33 -2.47 -28.97
C LYS A 76 8.25 -2.04 -27.52
N PHE A 77 9.03 -1.00 -27.19
CA PHE A 77 8.94 -0.35 -25.89
C PHE A 77 7.59 0.36 -25.74
N PHE A 78 7.05 0.31 -24.53
CA PHE A 78 5.83 1.01 -24.16
C PHE A 78 5.90 1.59 -22.75
N VAL A 79 5.02 2.56 -22.49
CA VAL A 79 4.58 2.93 -21.15
C VAL A 79 3.07 2.71 -21.03
N ALA A 80 2.58 2.44 -19.82
CA ALA A 80 1.16 2.20 -19.60
C ALA A 80 0.71 2.63 -18.21
N LYS A 81 -0.61 2.78 -18.07
CA LYS A 81 -1.29 2.88 -16.78
C LYS A 81 -1.72 1.49 -16.28
N LYS A 82 -2.38 1.47 -15.14
CA LYS A 82 -3.10 0.31 -14.62
C LYS A 82 -4.04 -0.25 -15.70
N GLY A 83 -4.02 -1.55 -15.89
CA GLY A 83 -4.77 -2.20 -16.97
C GLY A 83 -3.88 -2.72 -18.11
N VAL A 84 -2.56 -2.60 -17.98
CA VAL A 84 -1.57 -3.21 -18.90
C VAL A 84 -1.75 -4.73 -19.04
N PHE A 85 -2.30 -5.40 -18.04
CA PHE A 85 -2.54 -6.86 -18.01
C PHE A 85 -4.00 -7.23 -18.29
N ASN A 86 -4.82 -6.29 -18.75
CA ASN A 86 -6.20 -6.59 -19.15
C ASN A 86 -6.20 -7.40 -20.44
N LYS A 87 -7.30 -8.12 -20.69
CA LYS A 87 -7.51 -8.87 -21.95
C LYS A 87 -7.31 -8.02 -23.21
N THR A 88 -7.57 -6.71 -23.11
CA THR A 88 -7.26 -5.72 -24.15
C THR A 88 -6.38 -4.66 -23.48
N PRO A 89 -5.04 -4.86 -23.46
CA PRO A 89 -4.14 -3.95 -22.78
C PRO A 89 -4.07 -2.60 -23.50
N LYS A 90 -4.03 -1.51 -22.71
CA LYS A 90 -3.75 -0.17 -23.23
C LYS A 90 -2.27 0.13 -23.04
N LEU A 91 -1.54 0.10 -24.15
CA LEU A 91 -0.12 0.40 -24.22
C LEU A 91 0.10 1.67 -25.02
N TYR A 92 1.03 2.51 -24.58
CA TYR A 92 1.43 3.71 -25.33
C TYR A 92 2.84 3.49 -25.85
N LYS A 93 2.96 3.28 -27.15
CA LYS A 93 4.22 3.07 -27.90
C LYS A 93 4.61 4.30 -28.69
N THR A 94 3.68 5.24 -28.86
CA THR A 94 3.85 6.50 -29.63
C THR A 94 3.16 7.66 -28.92
N ASP A 95 3.61 8.88 -29.22
CA ASP A 95 2.95 10.10 -28.72
C ASP A 95 1.50 10.22 -29.19
N ALA A 96 1.19 9.73 -30.41
CA ALA A 96 -0.17 9.75 -30.95
C ALA A 96 -1.12 8.86 -30.11
N GLU A 97 -0.67 7.68 -29.65
CA GLU A 97 -1.48 6.82 -28.76
C GLU A 97 -1.73 7.49 -27.41
N ILE A 98 -0.75 8.24 -26.89
CA ILE A 98 -0.90 9.05 -25.68
C ILE A 98 -1.92 10.17 -25.91
N ASP A 99 -1.83 10.89 -27.03
CA ASP A 99 -2.75 12.00 -27.38
C ASP A 99 -4.20 11.52 -27.51
N ASN A 100 -4.41 10.32 -27.99
CA ASN A 100 -5.74 9.74 -28.17
C ASN A 100 -6.42 9.30 -26.85
N ASP A 101 -5.66 9.03 -25.78
CA ASP A 101 -6.22 8.51 -24.52
C ASP A 101 -5.99 9.41 -23.30
N LEU A 102 -5.00 10.29 -23.33
CA LEU A 102 -4.62 11.15 -22.21
C LEU A 102 -4.70 12.62 -22.58
N SER A 103 -4.97 13.45 -21.58
CA SER A 103 -5.02 14.91 -21.72
C SER A 103 -4.30 15.62 -20.57
N GLY A 104 -4.02 16.91 -20.75
CA GLY A 104 -3.43 17.78 -19.74
C GLY A 104 -2.06 17.29 -19.27
N GLU A 105 -1.78 17.47 -18.00
CA GLU A 105 -0.48 17.10 -17.40
C GLU A 105 -0.15 15.61 -17.52
N LEU A 106 -1.16 14.74 -17.44
CA LEU A 106 -0.95 13.31 -17.56
C LEU A 106 -0.43 12.93 -18.95
N ASN A 107 -0.95 13.55 -20.00
CA ASN A 107 -0.46 13.40 -21.36
C ASN A 107 1.03 13.80 -21.46
N SER A 108 1.37 15.00 -21.01
CA SER A 108 2.75 15.50 -21.06
C SER A 108 3.71 14.60 -20.27
N LYS A 109 3.33 14.16 -19.07
CA LYS A 109 4.12 13.26 -18.22
C LYS A 109 4.37 11.91 -18.89
N PHE A 110 3.37 11.34 -19.54
CA PHE A 110 3.51 10.05 -20.23
C PHE A 110 4.38 10.16 -21.49
N LYS A 111 4.35 11.27 -22.22
CA LYS A 111 5.29 11.51 -23.33
C LYS A 111 6.73 11.61 -22.87
N VAL A 112 6.97 12.33 -21.74
CA VAL A 112 8.30 12.37 -21.14
C VAL A 112 8.73 10.98 -20.72
N ALA A 113 7.86 10.21 -20.07
CA ALA A 113 8.15 8.84 -19.63
C ALA A 113 8.46 7.91 -20.82
N LEU A 114 7.65 7.93 -21.90
CA LEU A 114 7.88 7.13 -23.09
C LEU A 114 9.28 7.41 -23.68
N LYS A 115 9.62 8.68 -23.83
CA LYS A 115 10.90 9.11 -24.40
C LYS A 115 12.11 8.78 -23.51
N GLU A 116 11.98 9.00 -22.22
CA GLU A 116 13.12 8.90 -21.30
C GLU A 116 13.32 7.47 -20.79
N PHE A 117 12.25 6.72 -20.48
CA PHE A 117 12.38 5.34 -20.02
C PHE A 117 12.83 4.37 -21.10
N ALA A 118 12.56 4.64 -22.37
CA ALA A 118 13.10 3.86 -23.49
C ALA A 118 14.63 3.76 -23.48
N LYS A 119 15.33 4.71 -22.83
CA LYS A 119 16.79 4.71 -22.71
C LYS A 119 17.32 3.77 -21.64
N LEU A 120 16.45 3.29 -20.74
CA LEU A 120 16.82 2.50 -19.58
C LEU A 120 17.13 1.03 -19.91
N GLY A 121 16.77 0.54 -21.11
CA GLY A 121 16.99 -0.86 -21.49
C GLY A 121 16.17 -1.83 -20.66
N ILE A 122 14.90 -1.48 -20.38
CA ILE A 122 14.02 -2.31 -19.55
C ILE A 122 13.67 -3.59 -20.28
N GLU A 123 14.09 -4.73 -19.71
CA GLU A 123 13.69 -6.07 -20.15
C GLU A 123 12.44 -6.52 -19.38
N GLY A 124 11.46 -7.12 -20.09
CA GLY A 124 10.15 -7.47 -19.54
C GLY A 124 9.31 -6.23 -19.24
N VAL A 125 8.56 -6.25 -18.14
CA VAL A 125 7.73 -5.12 -17.68
C VAL A 125 8.05 -4.80 -16.24
N VAL A 126 8.20 -3.51 -15.94
CA VAL A 126 8.38 -3.00 -14.58
C VAL A 126 7.26 -2.05 -14.21
N GLN A 127 6.97 -1.98 -12.93
CA GLN A 127 6.03 -1.01 -12.36
C GLN A 127 6.75 -0.15 -11.33
N GLY A 128 6.44 1.13 -11.36
CA GLY A 128 6.93 2.08 -10.38
C GLY A 128 5.91 3.17 -10.07
N ASP A 129 6.30 4.01 -9.13
CA ASP A 129 5.57 5.21 -8.75
C ASP A 129 6.24 6.42 -9.42
N PHE A 130 5.47 7.14 -10.22
CA PHE A 130 5.93 8.37 -10.89
C PHE A 130 6.06 9.48 -9.84
N LEU A 131 7.22 10.15 -9.80
CA LEU A 131 7.49 11.16 -8.79
C LEU A 131 7.41 12.59 -9.35
N TYR A 132 8.08 12.85 -10.46
CA TYR A 132 8.13 14.18 -11.08
C TYR A 132 8.59 14.13 -12.53
N THR A 133 8.24 15.17 -13.28
CA THR A 133 9.00 15.65 -14.43
C THR A 133 9.77 16.89 -14.02
N ASN A 134 10.70 17.35 -14.86
CA ASN A 134 11.48 18.56 -14.61
C ASN A 134 10.57 19.78 -14.28
N ASP A 135 9.41 19.86 -14.90
CA ASP A 135 8.45 20.96 -14.71
C ASP A 135 7.76 20.91 -13.32
N ASP A 136 7.78 19.77 -12.64
CA ASP A 136 7.23 19.62 -11.30
C ASP A 136 8.22 20.02 -10.20
N LEU A 137 9.53 20.16 -10.53
CA LEU A 137 10.56 20.51 -9.58
C LEU A 137 10.47 21.98 -9.17
N LYS A 138 10.55 22.23 -7.86
CA LYS A 138 10.56 23.57 -7.29
C LYS A 138 11.78 23.79 -6.40
N ALA A 139 12.20 25.04 -6.30
CA ALA A 139 13.19 25.48 -5.32
C ALA A 139 12.45 26.06 -4.12
N GLU A 140 12.62 25.45 -2.96
CA GLU A 140 11.98 25.86 -1.71
C GLU A 140 13.02 25.96 -0.60
N THR A 141 12.79 26.82 0.38
CA THR A 141 13.61 26.86 1.61
C THR A 141 12.88 26.09 2.69
N ILE A 142 13.49 25.02 3.20
CA ILE A 142 12.96 24.16 4.24
C ILE A 142 13.91 24.19 5.43
N ASP A 143 13.43 24.66 6.58
CA ASP A 143 14.24 24.81 7.81
C ASP A 143 15.53 25.63 7.59
N GLY A 144 15.47 26.66 6.74
CA GLY A 144 16.62 27.51 6.40
C GLY A 144 17.56 26.92 5.32
N GLU A 145 17.31 25.72 4.82
CA GLU A 145 18.11 25.07 3.80
C GLU A 145 17.45 25.13 2.41
N SER A 146 18.25 25.48 1.37
CA SER A 146 17.74 25.48 0.00
C SER A 146 17.58 24.05 -0.52
N CYS A 147 16.34 23.65 -0.82
CA CYS A 147 15.98 22.31 -1.29
C CYS A 147 15.43 22.36 -2.73
N VAL A 148 15.62 21.26 -3.46
CA VAL A 148 14.77 20.89 -4.59
C VAL A 148 13.61 20.06 -4.03
N THR A 149 12.38 20.42 -4.41
CA THR A 149 11.16 19.74 -3.95
C THR A 149 10.35 19.22 -5.13
N PHE A 150 9.62 18.13 -4.88
CA PHE A 150 8.61 17.61 -5.80
C PHE A 150 7.42 17.08 -4.99
N HIS A 151 6.23 17.19 -5.57
CA HIS A 151 4.97 16.92 -4.88
C HIS A 151 4.05 16.06 -5.76
N PRO A 152 4.32 14.74 -5.84
CA PRO A 152 3.58 13.86 -6.76
C PRO A 152 2.12 13.66 -6.35
N ASN A 153 1.83 13.53 -5.06
CA ASN A 153 0.50 13.26 -4.54
C ASN A 153 0.22 14.07 -3.27
N THR A 154 0.27 13.48 -2.09
CA THR A 154 -0.01 14.15 -0.81
C THR A 154 1.28 14.60 -0.13
N ILE A 155 2.34 13.81 -0.25
CA ILE A 155 3.65 14.07 0.37
C ILE A 155 4.50 14.93 -0.55
N VAL A 156 5.08 16.00 0.01
CA VAL A 156 6.16 16.76 -0.59
C VAL A 156 7.48 16.14 -0.18
N TYR A 157 8.31 15.83 -1.16
CA TYR A 157 9.67 15.37 -0.94
C TYR A 157 10.63 16.54 -1.12
N ALA A 158 11.53 16.74 -0.16
CA ALA A 158 12.50 17.82 -0.17
C ALA A 158 13.93 17.28 0.01
N VAL A 159 14.82 17.70 -0.87
CA VAL A 159 16.22 17.26 -0.89
C VAL A 159 17.13 18.49 -0.95
N PRO A 160 18.16 18.61 -0.09
CA PRO A 160 19.12 19.70 -0.13
C PRO A 160 19.76 19.81 -1.52
N LYS A 161 19.68 20.99 -2.14
CA LYS A 161 20.24 21.23 -3.48
C LYS A 161 21.73 20.99 -3.60
N THR A 162 22.45 21.22 -2.50
CA THR A 162 23.89 21.06 -2.42
C THR A 162 24.35 19.60 -2.35
N SER A 163 23.45 18.68 -1.94
CA SER A 163 23.73 17.26 -1.87
C SER A 163 23.90 16.65 -3.27
N ASP A 164 24.59 15.52 -3.35
CA ASP A 164 24.75 14.78 -4.62
C ASP A 164 23.41 14.28 -5.15
N LEU A 165 22.49 13.90 -4.24
CA LEU A 165 21.14 13.52 -4.61
C LEU A 165 20.36 14.71 -5.17
N GLY A 166 20.43 15.88 -4.51
CA GLY A 166 19.78 17.10 -5.00
C GLY A 166 20.26 17.55 -6.37
N LYS A 167 21.58 17.42 -6.64
CA LYS A 167 22.16 17.68 -7.95
C LYS A 167 21.65 16.71 -9.02
N LYS A 168 21.58 15.41 -8.70
CA LYS A 168 21.05 14.36 -9.60
C LYS A 168 19.57 14.63 -9.94
N ILE A 169 18.74 14.90 -8.95
CA ILE A 169 17.31 15.21 -9.12
C ILE A 169 17.15 16.47 -9.97
N SER A 170 17.83 17.56 -9.62
CA SER A 170 17.76 18.83 -10.36
C SER A 170 18.23 18.72 -11.81
N GLY A 171 19.14 17.80 -12.11
CA GLY A 171 19.67 17.57 -13.47
C GLY A 171 18.88 16.58 -14.31
N SER A 172 17.89 15.89 -13.73
CA SER A 172 17.09 14.89 -14.44
C SER A 172 15.81 15.48 -15.03
N LYS A 173 15.25 14.82 -16.05
CA LYS A 173 13.98 15.20 -16.69
C LYS A 173 12.78 14.51 -16.06
N ILE A 174 13.00 13.38 -15.39
CA ILE A 174 11.96 12.53 -14.82
C ILE A 174 12.51 11.77 -13.64
N GLY A 175 11.67 11.56 -12.61
CA GLY A 175 11.95 10.75 -11.45
C GLY A 175 10.92 9.63 -11.26
N VAL A 176 11.38 8.44 -10.92
CA VAL A 176 10.55 7.25 -10.68
C VAL A 176 11.15 6.35 -9.62
N VAL A 177 10.30 5.69 -8.83
CA VAL A 177 10.69 4.61 -7.91
C VAL A 177 10.14 3.30 -8.42
N TRP A 178 11.03 2.35 -8.71
CA TRP A 178 10.64 1.01 -9.17
C TRP A 178 10.40 0.07 -8.00
N HIS A 179 9.37 -0.79 -8.08
CA HIS A 179 9.02 -1.71 -6.97
C HIS A 179 8.57 -3.11 -7.40
N THR A 180 8.17 -3.31 -8.66
CA THR A 180 7.66 -4.60 -9.13
C THR A 180 8.16 -4.91 -10.52
N THR A 181 8.56 -6.15 -10.74
CA THR A 181 8.84 -6.70 -12.07
C THR A 181 7.76 -7.68 -12.47
N TYR A 182 7.52 -7.80 -13.77
CA TYR A 182 6.60 -8.77 -14.35
C TYR A 182 7.32 -9.57 -15.41
N ALA A 183 7.16 -10.89 -15.38
CA ALA A 183 7.74 -11.81 -16.35
C ALA A 183 6.72 -12.84 -16.80
N GLY A 184 6.71 -13.14 -18.10
CA GLY A 184 5.81 -14.09 -18.74
C GLY A 184 5.92 -13.99 -20.27
N SER A 185 5.31 -14.95 -20.98
CA SER A 185 5.34 -14.99 -22.46
C SER A 185 4.34 -14.03 -23.11
N THR A 186 3.30 -13.62 -22.39
CA THR A 186 2.30 -12.63 -22.82
C THR A 186 1.98 -11.70 -21.64
N LEU A 187 1.50 -10.49 -21.93
CA LEU A 187 1.11 -9.54 -20.85
C LEU A 187 0.06 -10.14 -19.90
N GLU A 188 -0.91 -10.89 -20.42
CA GLU A 188 -1.96 -11.52 -19.60
C GLU A 188 -1.42 -12.59 -18.63
N THR A 189 -0.34 -13.29 -19.02
CA THR A 189 0.23 -14.40 -18.23
C THR A 189 1.43 -14.01 -17.38
N MET A 190 1.81 -12.72 -17.38
CA MET A 190 2.92 -12.24 -16.57
C MET A 190 2.65 -12.38 -15.09
N SER A 191 3.66 -12.84 -14.35
CA SER A 191 3.67 -12.95 -12.91
C SER A 191 4.44 -11.81 -12.27
N ALA A 192 3.91 -11.23 -11.21
CA ALA A 192 4.55 -10.17 -10.45
C ALA A 192 5.63 -10.74 -9.51
N SER A 193 6.74 -10.00 -9.37
CA SER A 193 7.76 -10.20 -8.34
C SER A 193 8.09 -8.87 -7.67
N PHE A 194 8.06 -8.86 -6.33
CA PHE A 194 8.28 -7.68 -5.51
C PHE A 194 9.69 -7.65 -4.93
N GLY A 195 10.18 -6.46 -4.53
CA GLY A 195 11.44 -6.29 -3.82
C GLY A 195 12.69 -6.67 -4.62
N GLN A 196 12.59 -6.65 -5.96
CA GLN A 196 13.72 -6.94 -6.83
C GLN A 196 14.60 -5.70 -6.99
N ALA A 197 15.92 -5.92 -7.12
CA ALA A 197 16.86 -4.87 -7.49
C ALA A 197 16.70 -4.56 -9.00
N ILE A 198 15.82 -3.66 -9.33
CA ILE A 198 15.48 -3.27 -10.72
C ILE A 198 16.51 -2.28 -11.22
N SER A 199 16.79 -1.23 -10.45
CA SER A 199 17.66 -0.11 -10.85
C SER A 199 19.08 -0.55 -11.24
N THR A 200 19.60 -1.59 -10.63
CA THR A 200 20.94 -2.11 -10.93
C THR A 200 21.04 -2.81 -12.29
N LYS A 201 19.91 -3.19 -12.87
CA LYS A 201 19.83 -3.85 -14.20
C LYS A 201 19.55 -2.87 -15.33
N LEU A 202 19.23 -1.61 -15.00
CA LEU A 202 18.89 -0.58 -15.96
C LEU A 202 20.11 0.23 -16.40
N ASN A 203 20.05 0.73 -17.63
CA ASN A 203 21.10 1.62 -18.14
C ASN A 203 21.13 2.91 -17.34
N ASN A 204 22.33 3.36 -17.00
CA ASN A 204 22.53 4.63 -16.29
C ASN A 204 22.40 5.80 -17.26
N THR A 205 21.52 6.75 -16.98
CA THR A 205 21.32 7.95 -17.78
C THR A 205 21.12 9.17 -16.89
N LYS A 206 21.72 10.30 -17.28
CA LYS A 206 21.56 11.56 -16.53
C LYS A 206 20.13 12.14 -16.59
N SER A 207 19.34 11.75 -17.59
CA SER A 207 18.00 12.30 -17.79
C SER A 207 16.91 11.61 -16.98
N VAL A 208 17.19 10.45 -16.39
CA VAL A 208 16.23 9.72 -15.52
C VAL A 208 16.86 9.54 -14.16
N TRP A 209 16.24 10.09 -13.14
CA TRP A 209 16.53 9.70 -11.78
C TRP A 209 15.61 8.54 -11.42
N HIS A 210 16.19 7.40 -11.07
CA HIS A 210 15.42 6.25 -10.63
C HIS A 210 16.10 5.55 -9.46
N VAL A 211 15.31 4.97 -8.60
CA VAL A 211 15.74 4.14 -7.48
C VAL A 211 14.80 2.96 -7.32
N ASP A 212 15.24 1.95 -6.62
CA ASP A 212 14.37 0.89 -6.14
C ASP A 212 13.66 1.35 -4.86
N ALA A 213 12.45 0.85 -4.64
CA ALA A 213 11.72 1.10 -3.41
C ALA A 213 12.34 0.37 -2.19
N THR A 214 13.37 -0.44 -2.40
CA THR A 214 14.04 -1.20 -1.33
C THR A 214 14.47 -0.28 -0.18
N PHE A 215 14.04 -0.64 1.02
CA PHE A 215 14.40 0.08 2.24
C PHE A 215 15.86 -0.23 2.60
N GLU A 216 16.67 0.82 2.72
CA GLU A 216 18.06 0.72 3.15
C GLU A 216 18.29 1.64 4.36
N ASP A 217 18.66 1.05 5.48
CA ASP A 217 19.08 1.81 6.65
C ASP A 217 20.61 2.00 6.64
N LYS A 218 21.06 3.05 5.98
CA LYS A 218 22.49 3.41 5.91
C LYS A 218 23.01 4.05 7.21
N SER A 219 22.11 4.56 8.05
CA SER A 219 22.46 5.23 9.31
C SER A 219 22.50 4.28 10.52
N GLY A 220 21.88 3.11 10.41
CA GLY A 220 21.68 2.16 11.52
C GLY A 220 20.59 2.61 12.51
N THR A 221 19.88 3.70 12.24
CA THR A 221 18.87 4.25 13.16
C THR A 221 17.59 3.42 13.21
N ALA A 222 17.30 2.64 12.16
CA ALA A 222 16.20 1.68 12.15
C ALA A 222 16.51 0.39 12.92
N THR A 223 17.76 0.14 13.31
CA THR A 223 18.09 -1.03 14.12
C THR A 223 17.48 -0.92 15.51
N MET A 224 16.69 -1.92 15.90
CA MET A 224 16.06 -1.96 17.22
C MET A 224 17.07 -2.21 18.32
N THR A 225 17.00 -1.41 19.38
CA THR A 225 17.71 -1.67 20.64
C THR A 225 17.17 -2.96 21.29
N LYS A 226 17.92 -3.50 22.26
CA LYS A 226 17.44 -4.66 23.04
C LYS A 226 16.09 -4.39 23.68
N ALA A 227 15.88 -3.22 24.28
CA ALA A 227 14.62 -2.85 24.94
C ALA A 227 13.43 -2.78 23.96
N GLU A 228 13.64 -2.19 22.78
CA GLU A 228 12.62 -2.16 21.71
C GLU A 228 12.29 -3.56 21.22
N THR A 229 13.29 -4.41 21.01
CA THR A 229 13.14 -5.81 20.61
C THR A 229 12.38 -6.63 21.66
N ASP A 230 12.73 -6.46 22.94
CA ASP A 230 12.06 -7.14 24.07
C ASP A 230 10.58 -6.70 24.16
N SER A 231 10.30 -5.40 23.98
CA SER A 231 8.95 -4.85 23.98
C SER A 231 8.08 -5.46 22.86
N LEU A 232 8.58 -5.44 21.63
CA LEU A 232 7.85 -6.02 20.49
C LEU A 232 7.69 -7.55 20.64
N THR A 233 8.66 -8.24 21.25
CA THR A 233 8.59 -9.67 21.59
C THR A 233 7.48 -9.96 22.60
N ALA A 234 7.33 -9.11 23.62
CA ALA A 234 6.23 -9.24 24.59
C ALA A 234 4.86 -9.06 23.92
N MET A 235 4.73 -8.08 23.00
CA MET A 235 3.50 -7.89 22.22
C MET A 235 3.20 -9.09 21.32
N LEU A 236 4.19 -9.67 20.65
CA LEU A 236 4.06 -10.90 19.85
C LEU A 236 3.62 -12.09 20.69
N SER A 237 4.16 -12.24 21.90
CA SER A 237 3.78 -13.30 22.85
C SER A 237 2.32 -13.13 23.28
N LYS A 238 1.87 -11.90 23.55
CA LYS A 238 0.47 -11.56 23.84
C LYS A 238 -0.43 -11.89 22.65
N ALA A 239 -0.03 -11.49 21.42
CA ALA A 239 -0.78 -11.80 20.20
C ALA A 239 -0.91 -13.31 19.98
N GLY A 240 0.15 -14.10 20.16
CA GLY A 240 0.12 -15.55 20.09
C GLY A 240 -0.81 -16.17 21.15
N SER A 241 -0.88 -15.59 22.34
CA SER A 241 -1.79 -16.03 23.42
C SER A 241 -3.25 -15.71 23.10
N LEU A 242 -3.52 -14.51 22.55
CA LEU A 242 -4.86 -14.14 22.08
C LEU A 242 -5.29 -15.04 20.90
N PHE A 243 -4.41 -15.25 19.93
CA PHE A 243 -4.69 -16.08 18.75
C PHE A 243 -5.09 -17.50 19.10
N ARG A 244 -4.49 -18.10 20.14
CA ARG A 244 -4.91 -19.44 20.64
C ARG A 244 -6.30 -19.46 21.26
N LYS A 245 -6.81 -18.31 21.74
CA LYS A 245 -8.13 -18.17 22.35
C LYS A 245 -9.23 -17.79 21.37
N VAL A 246 -8.85 -17.30 20.17
CA VAL A 246 -9.81 -16.92 19.13
C VAL A 246 -10.53 -18.15 18.58
N ASP A 247 -11.83 -18.03 18.37
CA ASP A 247 -12.64 -19.07 17.73
C ASP A 247 -12.30 -19.15 16.23
N ALA A 248 -11.66 -20.26 15.84
CA ALA A 248 -11.18 -20.48 14.48
C ALA A 248 -12.32 -20.51 13.44
N LYS A 249 -13.52 -21.00 13.83
CA LYS A 249 -14.67 -21.04 12.93
C LYS A 249 -15.16 -19.63 12.61
N ILE A 250 -15.35 -18.80 13.63
CA ILE A 250 -15.78 -17.41 13.47
C ILE A 250 -14.73 -16.61 12.70
N LEU A 251 -13.44 -16.77 13.04
CA LEU A 251 -12.36 -16.07 12.33
C LEU A 251 -12.31 -16.43 10.84
N ASN A 252 -12.48 -17.70 10.48
CA ASN A 252 -12.51 -18.11 9.08
C ASN A 252 -13.81 -17.64 8.37
N GLU A 253 -14.94 -17.58 9.08
CA GLU A 253 -16.19 -17.05 8.53
C GLU A 253 -16.06 -15.59 8.12
N LEU A 254 -15.33 -14.76 8.87
CA LEU A 254 -15.05 -13.37 8.49
C LEU A 254 -14.34 -13.26 7.13
N GLY A 255 -13.43 -14.20 6.82
CA GLY A 255 -12.71 -14.22 5.54
C GLY A 255 -13.48 -14.84 4.38
N THR A 256 -14.38 -15.80 4.65
CA THR A 256 -15.12 -16.54 3.61
C THR A 256 -16.48 -15.92 3.28
N ASN A 257 -17.08 -15.17 4.19
CA ASN A 257 -18.32 -14.45 3.96
C ASN A 257 -18.02 -13.08 3.35
N ALA A 258 -18.01 -13.00 2.01
CA ALA A 258 -17.61 -11.81 1.26
C ALA A 258 -18.47 -10.57 1.62
N ASP A 259 -19.78 -10.72 1.82
CA ASP A 259 -20.66 -9.61 2.19
C ASP A 259 -20.33 -9.07 3.60
N LEU A 260 -20.12 -9.95 4.57
CA LEU A 260 -19.73 -9.58 5.93
C LEU A 260 -18.35 -8.91 5.95
N ASN A 261 -17.36 -9.53 5.29
CA ASN A 261 -16.00 -9.00 5.18
C ASN A 261 -16.00 -7.59 4.59
N GLN A 262 -16.70 -7.39 3.46
CA GLN A 262 -16.82 -6.07 2.85
C GLN A 262 -17.43 -5.03 3.79
N LYS A 263 -18.46 -5.38 4.58
CA LYS A 263 -19.08 -4.44 5.52
C LYS A 263 -18.14 -4.11 6.68
N ILE A 264 -17.41 -5.09 7.19
CA ILE A 264 -16.40 -4.87 8.24
C ILE A 264 -15.31 -3.92 7.73
N ASN A 265 -14.72 -4.19 6.56
CA ASN A 265 -13.67 -3.36 5.98
C ASN A 265 -14.17 -1.93 5.69
N THR A 266 -15.41 -1.79 5.17
CA THR A 266 -15.99 -0.46 4.94
C THR A 266 -16.21 0.30 6.26
N PHE A 267 -16.67 -0.38 7.31
CA PHE A 267 -16.86 0.22 8.63
C PHE A 267 -15.54 0.66 9.26
N ILE A 268 -14.51 -0.20 9.24
CA ILE A 268 -13.16 0.16 9.71
C ILE A 268 -12.62 1.36 8.93
N ASN A 269 -12.75 1.37 7.60
CA ASN A 269 -12.31 2.49 6.77
C ASN A 269 -13.06 3.80 7.08
N SER A 270 -14.35 3.73 7.44
CA SER A 270 -15.10 4.93 7.87
C SER A 270 -14.51 5.50 9.17
N LYS A 271 -14.18 4.64 10.13
CA LYS A 271 -13.53 5.05 11.39
C LYS A 271 -12.15 5.65 11.16
N VAL A 272 -11.35 5.04 10.29
CA VAL A 272 -10.03 5.58 9.90
C VAL A 272 -10.15 6.98 9.30
N ARG A 273 -11.15 7.24 8.45
CA ARG A 273 -11.41 8.59 7.88
C ARG A 273 -11.83 9.61 8.94
N GLU A 274 -12.50 9.16 9.99
CA GLU A 274 -12.86 9.98 11.16
C GLU A 274 -11.68 10.20 12.13
N GLY A 275 -10.49 9.66 11.82
CA GLY A 275 -9.32 9.70 12.71
C GLY A 275 -9.46 8.79 13.92
N GLN A 276 -10.30 7.75 13.84
CA GLN A 276 -10.60 6.84 14.94
C GLN A 276 -10.05 5.43 14.66
N ARG A 277 -9.54 4.80 15.70
CA ARG A 277 -9.19 3.38 15.74
C ARG A 277 -10.33 2.58 16.36
N ILE A 278 -10.18 1.25 16.40
CA ILE A 278 -11.14 0.36 17.08
C ILE A 278 -11.34 0.79 18.54
N GLY A 279 -10.25 1.14 19.24
CA GLY A 279 -10.29 1.61 20.62
C GLY A 279 -10.95 0.61 21.56
N SER A 280 -12.16 0.94 22.05
CA SER A 280 -12.94 0.02 22.89
C SER A 280 -13.67 -1.01 22.04
N VAL A 281 -13.21 -2.26 22.07
CA VAL A 281 -13.69 -3.35 21.21
C VAL A 281 -15.18 -3.68 21.41
N LYS A 282 -15.69 -3.64 22.65
CA LYS A 282 -17.12 -3.91 22.93
C LYS A 282 -18.07 -2.94 22.24
N PRO A 283 -17.91 -1.61 22.38
CA PRO A 283 -18.69 -0.64 21.60
C PRO A 283 -18.51 -0.84 20.10
N PHE A 284 -17.29 -1.07 19.62
CA PHE A 284 -17.00 -1.28 18.21
C PHE A 284 -17.81 -2.42 17.60
N VAL A 285 -17.87 -3.60 18.24
CA VAL A 285 -18.67 -4.74 17.77
C VAL A 285 -20.16 -4.42 17.73
N THR A 286 -20.65 -3.66 18.71
CA THR A 286 -22.06 -3.23 18.76
C THR A 286 -22.37 -2.23 17.63
N ASP A 287 -21.46 -1.28 17.39
CA ASP A 287 -21.64 -0.27 16.35
C ASP A 287 -21.50 -0.88 14.95
N LEU A 288 -20.62 -1.86 14.77
CA LEU A 288 -20.51 -2.63 13.53
C LEU A 288 -21.83 -3.34 13.20
N GLN A 289 -22.43 -4.03 14.18
CA GLN A 289 -23.74 -4.67 14.00
C GLN A 289 -24.79 -3.66 13.56
N ARG A 290 -24.87 -2.50 14.24
CA ARG A 290 -25.80 -1.41 13.92
C ARG A 290 -25.54 -0.84 12.52
N TYR A 291 -24.26 -0.65 12.16
CA TYR A 291 -23.85 -0.16 10.85
C TYR A 291 -24.33 -1.10 9.73
N ILE A 292 -24.15 -2.42 9.87
CA ILE A 292 -24.58 -3.42 8.88
C ILE A 292 -26.11 -3.36 8.73
N GLN A 293 -26.85 -3.31 9.83
CA GLN A 293 -28.30 -3.20 9.81
C GLN A 293 -28.78 -1.94 9.08
N GLN A 294 -28.21 -0.78 9.40
CA GLN A 294 -28.54 0.49 8.77
C GLN A 294 -28.18 0.51 7.29
N TYR A 295 -27.06 -0.11 6.91
CA TYR A 295 -26.64 -0.20 5.52
C TYR A 295 -27.71 -0.92 4.68
N TYR A 296 -28.12 -2.11 5.08
CA TYR A 296 -29.12 -2.87 4.33
C TYR A 296 -30.51 -2.24 4.36
N GLN A 297 -30.88 -1.58 5.44
CA GLN A 297 -32.11 -0.79 5.49
C GLN A 297 -32.09 0.32 4.43
N LYS A 298 -31.02 1.11 4.36
CA LYS A 298 -30.87 2.15 3.33
C LYS A 298 -30.91 1.58 1.91
N GLU A 299 -30.30 0.40 1.71
CA GLU A 299 -30.33 -0.27 0.40
C GLU A 299 -31.74 -0.79 0.06
N ALA A 300 -32.49 -1.27 1.04
CA ALA A 300 -33.89 -1.67 0.84
C ALA A 300 -34.77 -0.46 0.50
N ASP A 301 -34.57 0.68 1.16
CA ASP A 301 -35.36 1.90 0.93
C ASP A 301 -35.17 2.47 -0.49
N LYS A 302 -33.99 2.25 -1.12
CA LYS A 302 -33.74 2.61 -2.52
C LYS A 302 -34.51 1.73 -3.52
N ARG A 303 -35.02 0.55 -3.12
CA ARG A 303 -35.72 -0.36 -4.01
C ARG A 303 -37.20 0.04 -4.22
N LYS A 304 -37.63 0.07 -5.48
CA LYS A 304 -39.00 0.45 -5.85
C LYS A 304 -40.01 -0.69 -5.64
N THR A 305 -39.52 -1.96 -5.71
CA THR A 305 -40.41 -3.14 -5.64
C THR A 305 -40.35 -3.84 -4.28
N PRO A 306 -41.46 -4.42 -3.78
CA PRO A 306 -41.48 -5.22 -2.55
C PRO A 306 -40.47 -6.38 -2.59
N ALA A 307 -40.36 -7.07 -3.74
CA ALA A 307 -39.40 -8.14 -3.94
C ALA A 307 -37.94 -7.64 -3.79
N GLY A 308 -37.61 -6.49 -4.37
CA GLY A 308 -36.28 -5.88 -4.25
C GLY A 308 -35.95 -5.47 -2.81
N LYS A 309 -36.95 -4.92 -2.07
CA LYS A 309 -36.78 -4.62 -0.63
C LYS A 309 -36.54 -5.90 0.17
N LYS A 310 -37.36 -6.95 -0.06
CA LYS A 310 -37.21 -8.25 0.60
C LYS A 310 -35.80 -8.84 0.38
N THR A 311 -35.29 -8.81 -0.86
CA THR A 311 -33.93 -9.30 -1.17
C THR A 311 -32.86 -8.62 -0.31
N GLN A 312 -32.95 -7.30 -0.09
CA GLN A 312 -31.98 -6.60 0.75
C GLN A 312 -32.11 -6.99 2.24
N MET A 313 -33.32 -7.20 2.71
CA MET A 313 -33.57 -7.63 4.10
C MET A 313 -33.13 -9.09 4.33
N ASP A 314 -33.31 -9.97 3.35
CA ASP A 314 -32.80 -11.35 3.41
C ASP A 314 -31.27 -11.36 3.48
N LYS A 315 -30.60 -10.50 2.70
CA LYS A 315 -29.13 -10.30 2.80
C LYS A 315 -28.72 -9.76 4.19
N ALA A 316 -29.46 -8.79 4.72
CA ALA A 316 -29.23 -8.28 6.07
C ALA A 316 -29.28 -9.43 7.10
N THR A 317 -30.32 -10.25 7.05
CA THR A 317 -30.50 -11.39 7.96
C THR A 317 -29.33 -12.36 7.86
N ALA A 318 -28.93 -12.72 6.63
CA ALA A 318 -27.81 -13.63 6.40
C ALA A 318 -26.47 -13.05 6.93
N THR A 319 -26.20 -11.77 6.65
CA THR A 319 -24.96 -11.10 7.09
C THR A 319 -24.92 -10.91 8.62
N LEU A 320 -26.08 -10.63 9.24
CA LEU A 320 -26.21 -10.42 10.68
C LEU A 320 -26.30 -11.72 11.50
N GLN A 321 -26.41 -12.87 10.85
CA GLN A 321 -26.55 -14.15 11.54
C GLN A 321 -25.46 -14.44 12.56
N ILE A 322 -24.23 -13.99 12.28
CA ILE A 322 -23.08 -14.14 13.19
C ILE A 322 -23.31 -13.43 14.55
N PHE A 323 -24.10 -12.35 14.56
CA PHE A 323 -24.42 -11.57 15.76
C PHE A 323 -25.67 -12.10 16.51
N ALA A 324 -26.40 -13.07 15.95
CA ALA A 324 -27.63 -13.58 16.54
C ALA A 324 -27.35 -14.42 17.82
N ASP A 325 -26.23 -15.10 17.91
CA ASP A 325 -25.78 -15.79 19.12
C ASP A 325 -24.96 -14.83 20.00
N PRO A 326 -25.41 -14.52 21.23
CA PRO A 326 -24.65 -13.68 22.16
C PRO A 326 -23.22 -14.16 22.43
N LYS A 327 -22.97 -15.48 22.34
CA LYS A 327 -21.63 -16.05 22.50
C LYS A 327 -20.69 -15.62 21.37
N ASN A 328 -21.20 -15.41 20.17
CA ASN A 328 -20.38 -14.97 19.05
C ASN A 328 -19.90 -13.53 19.24
N LYS A 329 -20.66 -12.70 19.96
CA LYS A 329 -20.24 -11.33 20.26
C LYS A 329 -18.92 -11.33 21.04
N ALA A 330 -18.77 -12.13 22.08
CA ALA A 330 -17.53 -12.27 22.83
C ALA A 330 -16.38 -12.83 21.96
N LYS A 331 -16.68 -13.74 21.01
CA LYS A 331 -15.70 -14.26 20.06
C LYS A 331 -15.23 -13.20 19.07
N LEU A 332 -16.13 -12.36 18.55
CA LEU A 332 -15.81 -11.21 17.71
C LEU A 332 -14.97 -10.19 18.48
N GLU A 333 -15.32 -9.90 19.74
CA GLU A 333 -14.53 -9.03 20.62
C GLU A 333 -13.09 -9.54 20.78
N ALA A 334 -12.89 -10.85 20.92
CA ALA A 334 -11.56 -11.46 21.00
C ALA A 334 -10.77 -11.29 19.68
N ILE A 335 -11.43 -11.44 18.53
CA ILE A 335 -10.82 -11.26 17.20
C ILE A 335 -10.39 -9.81 17.02
N PHE A 336 -11.27 -8.84 17.30
CA PHE A 336 -10.94 -7.43 17.15
C PHE A 336 -9.92 -6.93 18.19
N THR A 337 -9.85 -7.56 19.37
CA THR A 337 -8.76 -7.31 20.33
C THR A 337 -7.41 -7.75 19.77
N LEU A 338 -7.36 -8.90 19.11
CA LEU A 338 -6.15 -9.36 18.44
C LEU A 338 -5.79 -8.45 17.25
N TYR A 339 -6.79 -8.08 16.43
CA TYR A 339 -6.60 -7.16 15.31
C TYR A 339 -5.98 -5.82 15.77
N ASP A 340 -6.53 -5.20 16.82
CA ASP A 340 -6.06 -3.92 17.34
C ASP A 340 -4.63 -4.02 17.91
N LEU A 341 -4.28 -5.13 18.57
CA LEU A 341 -2.91 -5.38 19.02
C LEU A 341 -1.92 -5.52 17.85
N LEU A 342 -2.35 -6.12 16.72
CA LEU A 342 -1.52 -6.19 15.50
C LEU A 342 -1.32 -4.80 14.89
N VAL A 343 -2.34 -3.95 14.95
CA VAL A 343 -2.22 -2.53 14.56
C VAL A 343 -1.21 -1.80 15.47
N ASP A 344 -1.24 -2.01 16.79
CA ASP A 344 -0.26 -1.42 17.70
C ASP A 344 1.18 -1.82 17.33
N MET A 345 1.42 -3.10 17.09
CA MET A 345 2.73 -3.59 16.67
C MET A 345 3.17 -2.99 15.33
N LYS A 346 2.23 -2.82 14.39
CA LYS A 346 2.50 -2.13 13.12
C LYS A 346 3.01 -0.70 13.35
N TYR A 347 2.39 0.07 14.25
CA TYR A 347 2.84 1.43 14.57
C TYR A 347 4.23 1.45 15.20
N VAL A 348 4.55 0.52 16.10
CA VAL A 348 5.91 0.40 16.66
C VAL A 348 6.95 0.21 15.54
N ILE A 349 6.63 -0.59 14.53
CA ILE A 349 7.49 -0.81 13.37
C ILE A 349 7.61 0.47 12.52
N ILE A 350 6.50 1.12 12.21
CA ILE A 350 6.47 2.36 11.42
C ILE A 350 7.30 3.46 12.09
N ASP A 351 7.10 3.67 13.39
CA ASP A 351 7.84 4.68 14.17
C ASP A 351 9.35 4.43 14.13
N LYS A 352 9.75 3.15 14.15
CA LYS A 352 11.15 2.79 14.03
C LYS A 352 11.72 3.05 12.63
N LEU A 353 10.98 2.67 11.60
CA LEU A 353 11.41 2.81 10.20
C LEU A 353 11.44 4.28 9.75
N ASN A 354 10.57 5.14 10.27
CA ASN A 354 10.54 6.57 9.95
C ASN A 354 11.73 7.36 10.51
N LYS A 355 12.56 6.76 11.36
CA LYS A 355 13.77 7.41 11.92
C LYS A 355 14.97 7.40 10.97
N VAL A 356 14.85 6.77 9.80
CA VAL A 356 15.94 6.71 8.81
C VAL A 356 16.06 8.05 8.09
N GLU A 357 17.26 8.61 8.09
CA GLU A 357 17.57 9.90 7.45
C GLU A 357 17.72 9.77 5.93
N GLY A 358 17.40 10.85 5.20
CA GLY A 358 17.60 10.94 3.76
C GLY A 358 16.78 12.06 3.12
N ILE A 359 15.68 11.70 2.51
CA ILE A 359 14.77 12.66 1.87
C ILE A 359 13.75 13.13 2.92
N LYS A 360 13.67 14.45 3.15
CA LYS A 360 12.64 15.03 4.02
C LYS A 360 11.26 14.84 3.39
N THR A 361 10.30 14.42 4.19
CA THR A 361 8.89 14.24 3.80
C THR A 361 8.02 15.24 4.55
N LEU A 362 7.17 15.93 3.83
CA LEU A 362 6.42 17.08 4.31
C LEU A 362 4.98 17.05 3.80
N LEU A 363 4.06 17.64 4.56
CA LEU A 363 2.71 17.96 4.11
C LEU A 363 2.64 19.46 3.85
N LYS A 364 2.11 19.84 2.67
CA LYS A 364 1.98 21.25 2.28
C LYS A 364 0.67 21.82 2.80
N THR A 365 0.73 22.97 3.46
CA THR A 365 -0.43 23.74 3.94
C THR A 365 -0.43 25.15 3.30
N THR A 366 -1.50 25.90 3.53
CA THR A 366 -1.56 27.32 3.13
C THR A 366 -0.56 28.20 3.88
N LYS A 367 -0.01 27.73 5.03
CA LYS A 367 0.94 28.47 5.88
C LYS A 367 2.38 27.98 5.75
N GLY A 368 2.65 26.95 4.91
CA GLY A 368 3.98 26.37 4.75
C GLY A 368 3.97 24.85 4.80
N PHE A 369 4.99 24.26 5.40
CA PHE A 369 5.20 22.82 5.43
C PHE A 369 5.15 22.29 6.86
N GLU A 370 4.58 21.09 7.01
CA GLU A 370 4.58 20.31 8.26
C GLU A 370 5.33 19.01 8.01
N VAL A 371 6.24 18.63 8.92
CA VAL A 371 6.99 17.36 8.81
C VAL A 371 6.04 16.17 8.93
N THR A 372 6.22 15.18 8.07
CA THR A 372 5.48 13.91 8.12
C THR A 372 6.43 12.72 7.96
N GLY A 373 5.95 11.50 8.21
CA GLY A 373 6.63 10.27 7.85
C GLY A 373 6.46 9.94 6.36
N GLN A 374 7.08 8.84 5.93
CA GLN A 374 6.78 8.21 4.63
C GLN A 374 5.30 7.79 4.59
N GLU A 375 4.74 7.57 3.39
CA GLU A 375 3.39 6.98 3.27
C GLU A 375 3.29 5.67 4.06
N GLY A 376 4.37 4.90 4.07
CA GLY A 376 4.55 3.67 4.80
C GLY A 376 5.61 2.78 4.18
N PHE A 377 5.47 1.49 4.47
CA PHE A 377 6.40 0.47 4.02
C PHE A 377 5.62 -0.74 3.48
N VAL A 378 6.31 -1.61 2.75
CA VAL A 378 5.77 -2.89 2.30
C VAL A 378 6.72 -3.98 2.79
N ALA A 379 6.19 -4.93 3.55
CA ALA A 379 6.90 -6.14 3.91
C ALA A 379 6.70 -7.21 2.82
N ILE A 380 7.78 -7.82 2.38
CA ILE A 380 7.81 -8.77 1.27
C ILE A 380 8.46 -10.05 1.77
N ASP A 381 7.87 -11.23 1.46
CA ASP A 381 8.52 -12.50 1.76
C ASP A 381 9.77 -12.71 0.90
N HIS A 382 10.66 -13.61 1.33
CA HIS A 382 11.93 -13.88 0.63
C HIS A 382 11.78 -14.46 -0.78
N TYR A 383 10.56 -14.89 -1.16
CA TYR A 383 10.25 -15.32 -2.53
C TYR A 383 9.79 -14.17 -3.43
N GLY A 384 9.56 -12.97 -2.87
CA GLY A 384 9.05 -11.81 -3.61
C GLY A 384 7.60 -11.96 -4.12
N LYS A 385 6.84 -12.90 -3.55
CA LYS A 385 5.49 -13.26 -4.03
C LYS A 385 4.36 -12.74 -3.14
N ASN A 386 4.62 -12.63 -1.83
CA ASN A 386 3.63 -12.11 -0.89
C ASN A 386 4.11 -10.80 -0.31
N ALA A 387 3.24 -9.80 -0.34
CA ALA A 387 3.54 -8.47 0.14
C ALA A 387 2.39 -7.93 0.98
N LEU A 388 2.71 -7.29 2.12
CA LEU A 388 1.74 -6.67 3.02
C LEU A 388 2.11 -5.21 3.26
N LYS A 389 1.12 -4.32 3.21
CA LYS A 389 1.30 -2.90 3.49
C LYS A 389 1.41 -2.64 4.98
N ILE A 390 2.45 -1.92 5.36
CA ILE A 390 2.72 -1.39 6.69
C ILE A 390 2.58 0.13 6.61
N VAL A 391 1.35 0.62 6.57
CA VAL A 391 1.03 2.04 6.36
C VAL A 391 0.36 2.62 7.60
N ASP A 392 0.72 3.84 7.97
CA ASP A 392 -0.07 4.65 8.90
C ASP A 392 -1.36 5.10 8.22
N ARG A 393 -2.38 4.21 8.28
CA ARG A 393 -3.69 4.47 7.65
C ARG A 393 -4.37 5.72 8.17
N MET A 394 -4.21 6.03 9.46
CA MET A 394 -4.87 7.19 10.07
C MET A 394 -4.20 8.48 9.63
N GLY A 395 -2.89 8.60 9.80
CA GLY A 395 -2.15 9.78 9.40
C GLY A 395 -2.29 10.06 7.91
N PHE A 396 -2.10 9.02 7.08
CA PHE A 396 -2.21 9.16 5.63
C PHE A 396 -3.65 9.40 5.15
N SER A 397 -4.64 8.71 5.74
CA SER A 397 -6.06 8.95 5.41
C SER A 397 -6.49 10.37 5.80
N LEU A 398 -6.10 10.82 6.98
CA LEU A 398 -6.39 12.19 7.44
C LEU A 398 -5.73 13.20 6.49
N ALA A 399 -4.47 13.00 6.12
CA ALA A 399 -3.76 13.86 5.18
C ALA A 399 -4.44 13.87 3.80
N ASN A 400 -4.93 12.73 3.30
CA ASN A 400 -5.59 12.63 1.99
C ASN A 400 -6.98 13.30 1.94
N PHE A 401 -7.75 13.21 3.02
CA PHE A 401 -9.15 13.70 3.05
C PHE A 401 -9.33 15.03 3.76
N SER A 402 -8.27 15.62 4.33
CA SER A 402 -8.31 16.92 4.98
C SER A 402 -8.10 18.04 3.96
N ASP A 403 -8.95 19.08 4.03
CA ASP A 403 -8.79 20.32 3.27
C ASP A 403 -7.59 21.18 3.76
N LYS A 404 -7.01 20.82 4.90
CA LYS A 404 -5.82 21.49 5.46
C LYS A 404 -4.61 21.35 4.55
N TYR A 405 -4.49 20.21 3.86
CA TYR A 405 -3.30 19.86 3.09
C TYR A 405 -3.54 19.98 1.59
N ILE A 406 -2.63 20.72 0.93
CA ILE A 406 -2.64 20.93 -0.51
C ILE A 406 -2.04 19.69 -1.18
N LYS A 407 -2.72 19.16 -2.20
CA LYS A 407 -2.26 17.98 -2.96
C LYS A 407 -1.44 18.41 -4.17
N GLY A 408 -0.57 17.51 -4.66
CA GLY A 408 0.27 17.78 -5.81
C GLY A 408 -0.47 18.13 -7.10
N TRP A 409 -1.69 17.63 -7.27
CA TRP A 409 -2.56 17.95 -8.42
C TRP A 409 -3.44 19.19 -8.22
N GLN A 410 -3.46 19.77 -7.02
CA GLN A 410 -4.16 21.03 -6.73
C GLN A 410 -3.21 22.19 -7.02
N LYS A 411 -3.38 22.85 -8.14
CA LYS A 411 -2.63 24.04 -8.56
C LYS A 411 -3.42 25.31 -8.41
#